data_5845c902f7a91f0b259c25a439f8bc6d
#
_entry.id   5845c902f7a91f0b259c25a439f8bc6d
#
_cell.length_a   1.000
_cell.length_b   1.000
_cell.length_c   1.000
_cell.angle_alpha   90.00
_cell.angle_beta   90.00
_cell.angle_gamma   90.00
#
_symmetry.space_group_name_H-M   'P 1'
#
loop_
_entity.id
_entity.type
_entity.pdbx_description
1 polymer ?
#
loop_
_entity_poly.entity_id
_entity_poly.type
_entity_poly.pdbx_seq_one_letter_code
_entity_poly.pdbx_strand_id
1 'polypeptide(L)'
;MNFIVGNLLKFMNEVQSFWVFVSIAENILPLDYYSDMLGILVDQKVFEQLLREKYPKLVAHMSSCNYELDLIAFQWLVTLFFNSLKPDAMKFVFSAFLFYFLYSK
;
A
#
# COMPACT_ATOMS: atom_id res chain seq x y z
N MET A 1 -11.12 -0.64 2.32
CA MET A 1 -11.57 0.28 1.24
C MET A 1 -11.95 1.66 1.73
N ASN A 2 -12.72 1.79 2.80
CA ASN A 2 -13.09 3.10 3.37
C ASN A 2 -11.89 3.99 3.71
N PHE A 3 -10.78 3.41 4.18
CA PHE A 3 -9.57 4.16 4.53
C PHE A 3 -8.95 4.90 3.35
N ILE A 4 -8.95 4.26 2.18
CA ILE A 4 -8.42 4.87 0.95
C ILE A 4 -9.30 6.04 0.54
N VAL A 5 -10.61 5.84 0.44
CA VAL A 5 -11.57 6.88 0.05
C VAL A 5 -11.55 8.04 1.05
N GLY A 6 -11.58 7.75 2.35
CA GLY A 6 -11.54 8.78 3.39
C GLY A 6 -10.28 9.63 3.33
N ASN A 7 -9.15 9.05 2.98
CA ASN A 7 -7.89 9.81 2.82
C ASN A 7 -7.85 10.59 1.51
N LEU A 8 -8.40 10.07 0.41
CA LEU A 8 -8.53 10.81 -0.84
C LEU A 8 -9.38 12.07 -0.67
N LEU A 9 -10.47 11.99 0.08
CA LEU A 9 -11.36 13.13 0.36
C LEU A 9 -10.68 14.25 1.15
N LYS A 10 -9.56 13.99 1.82
CA LYS A 10 -8.77 15.03 2.49
C LYS A 10 -7.97 15.90 1.51
N PHE A 11 -7.68 15.40 0.33
CA PHE A 11 -6.80 16.05 -0.64
C PHE A 11 -7.53 16.55 -1.88
N MET A 12 -8.72 16.04 -2.16
CA MET A 12 -9.47 16.33 -3.37
C MET A 12 -10.98 16.26 -3.11
N ASN A 13 -11.78 16.80 -4.03
CA ASN A 13 -13.23 16.79 -3.92
C ASN A 13 -13.82 15.38 -4.17
N GLU A 14 -15.13 15.23 -3.94
CA GLU A 14 -15.82 13.94 -4.07
C GLU A 14 -15.69 13.32 -5.46
N VAL A 15 -15.85 14.13 -6.51
CA VAL A 15 -15.79 13.67 -7.90
C VAL A 15 -14.39 13.18 -8.25
N GLN A 16 -13.37 13.94 -7.90
CA GLN A 16 -11.98 13.57 -8.11
C GLN A 16 -11.61 12.33 -7.31
N SER A 17 -12.02 12.26 -6.05
CA SER A 17 -11.79 11.10 -5.18
C SER A 17 -12.41 9.83 -5.76
N PHE A 18 -13.63 9.93 -6.27
CA PHE A 18 -14.33 8.81 -6.92
C PHE A 18 -13.53 8.28 -8.12
N TRP A 19 -13.13 9.14 -9.03
CA TRP A 19 -12.42 8.72 -10.24
C TRP A 19 -11.01 8.20 -9.95
N VAL A 20 -10.31 8.78 -8.99
CA VAL A 20 -9.00 8.26 -8.55
C VAL A 20 -9.17 6.88 -7.92
N PHE A 21 -10.19 6.69 -7.09
CA PHE A 21 -10.47 5.40 -6.48
C PHE A 21 -10.83 4.33 -7.51
N VAL A 22 -11.66 4.66 -8.51
CA VAL A 22 -11.98 3.77 -9.63
C VAL A 22 -10.70 3.38 -10.38
N SER A 23 -9.84 4.34 -10.66
CA SER A 23 -8.57 4.10 -11.35
C SER A 23 -7.65 3.17 -10.55
N ILE A 24 -7.60 3.33 -9.24
CA ILE A 24 -6.83 2.43 -8.37
C ILE A 24 -7.40 1.01 -8.45
N ALA A 25 -8.71 0.87 -8.29
CA ALA A 25 -9.36 -0.43 -8.23
C ALA A 25 -9.34 -1.20 -9.56
N GLU A 26 -9.48 -0.50 -10.68
CA GLU A 26 -9.62 -1.14 -11.99
C GLU A 26 -8.34 -1.20 -12.81
N ASN A 27 -7.45 -0.23 -12.66
CA ASN A 27 -6.28 -0.11 -13.53
C ASN A 27 -4.94 -0.36 -12.83
N ILE A 28 -4.86 -0.15 -11.54
CA ILE A 28 -3.61 -0.25 -10.78
C ILE A 28 -3.51 -1.56 -10.04
N LEU A 29 -4.55 -1.91 -9.28
CA LEU A 29 -4.57 -3.15 -8.53
C LEU A 29 -4.97 -4.33 -9.42
N PRO A 30 -4.45 -5.53 -9.16
CA PRO A 30 -4.93 -6.74 -9.82
C PRO A 30 -6.43 -6.96 -9.58
N LEU A 31 -7.09 -7.63 -10.52
CA LEU A 31 -8.48 -8.04 -10.35
C LEU A 31 -8.62 -8.84 -9.06
N ASP A 32 -9.71 -8.59 -8.36
CA ASP A 32 -10.04 -9.29 -7.11
C ASP A 32 -9.03 -9.13 -5.96
N TYR A 33 -8.19 -8.08 -6.01
CA TYR A 33 -7.16 -7.84 -5.00
C TYR A 33 -7.70 -7.83 -3.57
N TYR A 34 -8.90 -7.27 -3.39
CA TYR A 34 -9.57 -7.19 -2.10
C TYR A 34 -10.66 -8.23 -1.86
N SER A 35 -11.10 -8.96 -2.88
CA SER A 35 -12.29 -9.84 -2.75
C SER A 35 -12.03 -11.05 -1.85
N ASP A 36 -10.91 -11.72 -2.04
CA ASP A 36 -10.49 -12.87 -1.24
C ASP A 36 -9.19 -12.64 -0.44
N MET A 37 -8.65 -11.44 -0.53
CA MET A 37 -7.37 -11.04 0.08
C MET A 37 -6.14 -11.82 -0.42
N LEU A 38 -6.29 -12.65 -1.43
CA LEU A 38 -5.20 -13.48 -1.96
C LEU A 38 -4.08 -12.61 -2.55
N GLY A 39 -4.44 -11.58 -3.32
CA GLY A 39 -3.46 -10.65 -3.88
C GLY A 39 -2.61 -9.98 -2.81
N ILE A 40 -3.23 -9.57 -1.73
CA ILE A 40 -2.54 -8.95 -0.59
C ILE A 40 -1.58 -9.95 0.08
N LEU A 41 -2.01 -11.18 0.28
CA LEU A 41 -1.17 -12.22 0.87
C LEU A 41 0.04 -12.57 0.00
N VAL A 42 -0.14 -12.60 -1.32
CA VAL A 42 0.96 -12.79 -2.27
C VAL A 42 1.94 -11.63 -2.19
N ASP A 43 1.47 -10.40 -2.25
CA ASP A 43 2.31 -9.21 -2.15
C ASP A 43 3.05 -9.12 -0.82
N GLN A 44 2.41 -9.51 0.27
CA GLN A 44 3.03 -9.61 1.58
C GLN A 44 4.22 -10.57 1.58
N LYS A 45 4.08 -11.73 0.96
CA LYS A 45 5.17 -12.72 0.85
C LYS A 45 6.31 -12.23 -0.04
N VAL A 46 5.99 -11.61 -1.16
CA VAL A 46 6.99 -10.99 -2.04
C VAL A 46 7.74 -9.89 -1.32
N PHE A 47 7.03 -9.02 -0.61
CA PHE A 47 7.64 -7.94 0.18
C PHE A 47 8.59 -8.48 1.25
N GLU A 48 8.16 -9.49 2.01
CA GLU A 48 9.00 -10.15 3.01
C GLU A 48 10.28 -10.72 2.41
N GLN A 49 10.16 -11.41 1.27
CA GLN A 49 11.31 -11.99 0.57
C GLN A 49 12.28 -10.91 0.10
N LEU A 50 11.79 -9.86 -0.53
CA LEU A 50 12.61 -8.74 -0.99
C LEU A 50 13.33 -8.05 0.18
N LEU A 51 12.66 -7.91 1.31
CA LEU A 51 13.25 -7.30 2.50
C LEU A 51 14.38 -8.18 3.07
N ARG A 52 14.19 -9.49 3.11
CA ARG A 52 15.22 -10.45 3.52
C ARG A 52 16.45 -10.41 2.61
N GLU A 53 16.23 -10.30 1.31
CA GLU A 53 17.32 -10.24 0.33
C GLU A 53 18.11 -8.93 0.41
N LYS A 54 17.42 -7.81 0.52
CA LYS A 54 18.06 -6.48 0.49
C LYS A 54 18.55 -6.00 1.85
N TYR A 55 17.85 -6.35 2.92
CA TYR A 55 18.12 -5.85 4.27
C TYR A 55 18.13 -6.98 5.31
N PRO A 56 18.99 -8.00 5.15
CA PRO A 56 18.99 -9.16 6.05
C PRO A 56 19.28 -8.79 7.52
N LYS A 57 20.10 -7.80 7.76
CA LYS A 57 20.40 -7.31 9.12
C LYS A 57 19.19 -6.68 9.79
N LEU A 58 18.38 -5.94 9.03
CA LEU A 58 17.14 -5.33 9.53
C LEU A 58 16.13 -6.42 9.92
N VAL A 59 15.94 -7.41 9.07
CA VAL A 59 15.02 -8.53 9.34
C VAL A 59 15.46 -9.32 10.57
N ALA A 60 16.75 -9.59 10.69
CA ALA A 60 17.31 -10.26 11.87
C ALA A 60 17.08 -9.45 13.16
N HIS A 61 17.25 -8.14 13.10
CA HIS A 61 16.97 -7.26 14.23
C HIS A 61 15.48 -7.24 14.61
N MET A 62 14.60 -7.14 13.63
CA MET A 62 13.15 -7.20 13.88
C MET A 62 12.74 -8.51 14.54
N SER A 63 13.29 -9.64 14.08
CA SER A 63 13.05 -10.95 14.68
C SER A 63 13.55 -11.02 16.12
N SER A 64 14.71 -10.42 16.41
CA SER A 64 15.25 -10.37 17.78
C SER A 64 14.39 -9.55 18.74
N CYS A 65 13.65 -8.59 18.21
CA CYS A 65 12.71 -7.75 18.97
C CYS A 65 11.29 -8.34 19.04
N ASN A 66 11.10 -9.56 18.57
CA ASN A 66 9.79 -10.23 18.44
C ASN A 66 8.77 -9.44 17.61
N TYR A 67 9.26 -8.71 16.61
CA TYR A 67 8.42 -7.97 15.67
C TYR A 67 7.99 -8.90 14.53
N GLU A 68 6.70 -9.07 14.36
CA GLU A 68 6.13 -9.87 13.28
C GLU A 68 5.93 -8.97 12.04
N LEU A 69 6.84 -9.09 11.08
CA LEU A 69 6.81 -8.34 9.83
C LEU A 69 5.51 -8.56 9.05
N ASP A 70 4.97 -9.76 9.12
CA ASP A 70 3.75 -10.15 8.41
C ASP A 70 2.55 -9.27 8.77
N LEU A 71 2.35 -9.00 10.05
CA LEU A 71 1.22 -8.17 10.52
C LEU A 71 1.36 -6.72 10.05
N ILE A 72 2.57 -6.18 10.12
CA ILE A 72 2.85 -4.80 9.70
C ILE A 72 2.67 -4.66 8.19
N ALA A 73 3.26 -5.56 7.41
CA ALA A 73 3.19 -5.54 5.96
C ALA A 73 1.74 -5.70 5.46
N PHE A 74 0.96 -6.57 6.07
CA PHE A 74 -0.45 -6.75 5.73
C PHE A 74 -1.23 -5.45 5.90
N GLN A 75 -1.06 -4.77 7.02
CA GLN A 75 -1.74 -3.50 7.29
C GLN A 75 -1.34 -2.42 6.28
N TRP A 76 -0.07 -2.32 5.93
CA TRP A 76 0.41 -1.37 4.92
C TRP A 76 -0.21 -1.61 3.55
N LEU A 77 -0.28 -2.86 3.14
CA LEU A 77 -0.81 -3.23 1.82
C LEU A 77 -2.34 -3.06 1.74
N VAL A 78 -3.06 -3.43 2.78
CA VAL A 78 -4.53 -3.26 2.82
C VAL A 78 -4.92 -1.79 2.73
N THR A 79 -4.18 -0.91 3.38
CA THR A 79 -4.49 0.52 3.43
C THR A 79 -3.72 1.35 2.40
N LEU A 80 -2.90 0.73 1.54
CA LEU A 80 -1.97 1.42 0.64
C LEU A 80 -1.13 2.48 1.36
N PHE A 81 -0.66 2.14 2.56
CA PHE A 81 0.15 2.97 3.46
C PHE A 81 -0.57 4.20 4.05
N PHE A 82 -1.84 4.43 3.73
CA PHE A 82 -2.56 5.64 4.17
C PHE A 82 -2.63 5.80 5.70
N ASN A 83 -2.72 4.70 6.43
CA ASN A 83 -2.78 4.74 7.90
C ASN A 83 -1.42 4.68 8.59
N SER A 84 -0.35 4.49 7.83
CA SER A 84 0.99 4.24 8.38
C SER A 84 1.89 5.46 8.33
N LEU A 85 1.54 6.44 7.53
CA LEU A 85 2.33 7.65 7.30
C LEU A 85 1.57 8.90 7.76
N LYS A 86 2.32 9.92 8.17
CA LYS A 86 1.75 11.24 8.43
C LYS A 86 1.17 11.84 7.14
N PRO A 87 0.16 12.72 7.23
CA PRO A 87 -0.52 13.27 6.05
C PRO A 87 0.41 13.88 5.00
N ASP A 88 1.42 14.64 5.41
CA ASP A 88 2.37 15.27 4.49
C ASP A 88 3.24 14.24 3.75
N ALA A 89 3.76 13.26 4.48
CA ALA A 89 4.53 12.17 3.91
C ALA A 89 3.67 11.30 2.98
N MET A 90 2.42 11.05 3.36
CA MET A 90 1.48 10.27 2.57
C MET A 90 1.13 10.97 1.26
N LYS A 91 0.93 12.26 1.28
CA LYS A 91 0.67 13.07 0.09
C LYS A 91 1.80 12.92 -0.94
N PHE A 92 3.04 12.98 -0.48
CA PHE A 92 4.23 12.80 -1.33
C PHE A 92 4.30 11.37 -1.89
N VAL A 93 4.19 10.37 -1.04
CA VAL A 93 4.28 8.95 -1.45
C VAL A 93 3.16 8.59 -2.43
N PHE A 94 1.94 9.03 -2.16
CA PHE A 94 0.80 8.75 -3.03
C PHE A 94 0.91 9.45 -4.38
N SER A 95 1.42 10.68 -4.42
CA SER A 95 1.69 11.39 -5.68
C SER A 95 2.74 10.65 -6.52
N ALA A 96 3.80 10.17 -5.91
CA ALA A 96 4.83 9.36 -6.58
C ALA A 96 4.26 8.03 -7.10
N PHE A 97 3.42 7.38 -6.31
CA PHE A 97 2.74 6.13 -6.69
C PHE A 97 1.85 6.32 -7.92
N LEU A 98 1.00 7.33 -7.93
CA LEU A 98 0.15 7.64 -9.09
C LEU A 98 0.97 8.01 -10.31
N PHE A 99 2.01 8.82 -10.14
CA PHE A 99 2.89 9.21 -11.22
C PHE A 99 3.56 7.99 -11.87
N TYR A 100 4.10 7.09 -11.06
CA TYR A 100 4.73 5.87 -11.55
C TYR A 100 3.75 5.04 -12.41
N PHE A 101 2.53 4.81 -11.92
CA PHE A 101 1.55 4.02 -12.65
C PHE A 101 1.03 4.70 -13.92
N LEU A 102 0.90 6.01 -13.93
CA LEU A 102 0.47 6.75 -15.12
C LEU A 102 1.51 6.72 -16.24
N TYR A 103 2.79 6.69 -15.88
CA TYR A 103 3.89 6.74 -16.86
C TYR A 103 4.52 5.37 -17.16
N SER A 104 4.16 4.33 -16.44
CA SER A 104 4.68 2.97 -16.68
C SER A 104 3.92 2.19 -17.75
N LYS A 105 2.84 2.76 -18.28
CA LYS A 105 2.03 2.14 -19.35
C LYS A 105 2.51 2.57 -20.73
#